data_16c337e179e4c614a1a62e8d2dacd7ea
#
_entry.id   16c337e179e4c614a1a62e8d2dacd7ea
#
_cell.length_a   1.000
_cell.length_b   1.000
_cell.length_c   1.000
_cell.angle_alpha   90.00
_cell.angle_beta   90.00
_cell.angle_gamma   90.00
#
_symmetry.space_group_name_H-M   'P 1'
#
loop_
_entity.id
_entity.type
_entity.pdbx_description
1 polymer ?
#
loop_
_entity_poly.entity_id
_entity_poly.type
_entity_poly.pdbx_seq_one_letter_code
_entity_poly.pdbx_strand_id
1 'polypeptide(L)'
;MNNSEDIVQLVVINYLKLQYPKVRFLANYLSGARLPIHLAKKAKRLGQASQGAPDLFIFHNNGINTMLVIELKAEGVNPFKVNGMLKTNEHLKKQSEYLYYLTEQGAFASFASGANEAIKLIDTYMQLDAK
;
A
#
# COMPACT_ATOMS: atom_id res chain seq x y z
N MET A 1 8.13 -12.99 10.12
CA MET A 1 8.04 -11.91 9.15
C MET A 1 7.97 -12.49 7.75
N ASN A 2 7.11 -11.97 6.90
CA ASN A 2 6.96 -12.47 5.55
C ASN A 2 7.97 -11.80 4.61
N ASN A 3 9.09 -12.49 4.38
CA ASN A 3 10.15 -11.96 3.52
C ASN A 3 9.68 -11.72 2.08
N SER A 4 8.65 -12.45 1.63
CA SER A 4 8.11 -12.28 0.27
C SER A 4 7.52 -10.90 0.05
N GLU A 5 6.79 -10.39 1.04
CA GLU A 5 6.24 -9.03 0.96
C GLU A 5 7.33 -7.98 1.09
N ASP A 6 8.32 -8.22 1.94
CA ASP A 6 9.45 -7.31 2.10
C ASP A 6 10.23 -7.16 0.79
N ILE A 7 10.42 -8.27 0.06
CA ILE A 7 11.09 -8.24 -1.24
C ILE A 7 10.31 -7.39 -2.24
N VAL A 8 8.98 -7.58 -2.29
CA VAL A 8 8.12 -6.79 -3.17
C VAL A 8 8.25 -5.30 -2.82
N GLN A 9 8.16 -4.97 -1.55
CA GLN A 9 8.27 -3.58 -1.12
C GLN A 9 9.61 -2.96 -1.49
N LEU A 10 10.70 -3.69 -1.28
CA LEU A 10 12.04 -3.20 -1.62
C LEU A 10 12.17 -2.91 -3.11
N VAL A 11 11.69 -3.81 -3.96
CA VAL A 11 11.74 -3.62 -5.42
C VAL A 11 10.94 -2.39 -5.82
N VAL A 12 9.74 -2.23 -5.28
CA VAL A 12 8.87 -1.08 -5.59
C VAL A 12 9.51 0.23 -5.15
N ILE A 13 10.06 0.27 -3.94
CA ILE A 13 10.71 1.49 -3.43
C ILE A 13 11.91 1.88 -4.28
N ASN A 14 12.73 0.89 -4.67
CA ASN A 14 13.87 1.17 -5.55
C ASN A 14 13.43 1.69 -6.90
N TYR A 15 12.36 1.13 -7.45
CA TYR A 15 11.78 1.61 -8.71
C TYR A 15 11.32 3.07 -8.60
N LEU A 16 10.61 3.40 -7.53
CA LEU A 16 10.16 4.78 -7.30
C LEU A 16 11.33 5.75 -7.26
N LYS A 17 12.38 5.41 -6.54
CA LYS A 17 13.56 6.28 -6.40
C LYS A 17 14.26 6.49 -7.73
N LEU A 18 14.30 5.48 -8.59
CA LEU A 18 14.97 5.56 -9.87
C LEU A 18 14.13 6.26 -10.94
N GLN A 19 12.86 5.92 -11.04
CA GLN A 19 11.99 6.42 -12.11
C GLN A 19 11.31 7.73 -11.78
N TYR A 20 11.01 7.96 -10.50
CA TYR A 20 10.28 9.15 -10.07
C TYR A 20 10.99 9.82 -8.90
N PRO A 21 12.24 10.28 -9.10
CA PRO A 21 13.07 10.75 -7.99
C PRO A 21 12.55 11.99 -7.28
N LYS A 22 11.63 12.74 -7.90
CA LYS A 22 11.05 13.93 -7.29
C LYS A 22 9.77 13.66 -6.52
N VAL A 23 9.20 12.48 -6.67
CA VAL A 23 7.94 12.13 -6.02
C VAL A 23 8.20 11.74 -4.57
N ARG A 24 7.39 12.28 -3.66
CA ARG A 24 7.47 11.94 -2.24
C ARG A 24 6.55 10.78 -1.94
N PHE A 25 7.01 9.92 -1.07
CA PHE A 25 6.21 8.76 -0.65
C PHE A 25 6.49 8.43 0.81
N LEU A 26 5.60 7.65 1.39
CA LEU A 26 5.75 7.13 2.76
C LEU A 26 5.46 5.63 2.72
N ALA A 27 6.42 4.85 3.18
CA ALA A 27 6.26 3.40 3.31
C ALA A 27 6.01 3.06 4.78
N ASN A 28 4.95 2.29 5.03
CA ASN A 28 4.54 1.90 6.38
C ASN A 28 5.08 0.51 6.71
N TYR A 29 6.40 0.40 6.91
CA TYR A 29 7.02 -0.91 7.13
C TYR A 29 6.67 -1.52 8.50
N LEU A 30 6.20 -0.71 9.44
CA LEU A 30 5.81 -1.20 10.76
C LEU A 30 4.43 -1.86 10.81
N SER A 31 3.65 -1.78 9.73
CA SER A 31 2.27 -2.28 9.72
C SER A 31 2.18 -3.77 10.03
N GLY A 32 3.18 -4.57 9.67
CA GLY A 32 3.23 -5.99 9.99
C GLY A 32 4.24 -6.37 11.06
N ALA A 33 4.88 -5.41 11.67
CA ALA A 33 5.96 -5.68 12.61
C ALA A 33 5.43 -6.06 13.99
N ARG A 34 6.10 -7.03 14.62
CA ARG A 34 5.87 -7.37 16.02
C ARG A 34 6.81 -6.55 16.88
N LEU A 35 6.24 -5.67 17.69
CA LEU A 35 7.02 -4.85 18.62
C LEU A 35 6.92 -5.41 20.04
N PRO A 36 7.97 -5.27 20.87
CA PRO A 36 7.83 -5.51 22.29
C PRO A 36 6.63 -4.73 22.84
N ILE A 37 5.95 -5.29 23.84
CA ILE A 37 4.67 -4.76 24.29
C ILE A 37 4.74 -3.28 24.69
N HIS A 38 5.82 -2.87 25.34
CA HIS A 38 5.97 -1.46 25.77
C HIS A 38 6.15 -0.51 24.59
N LEU A 39 6.83 -0.96 23.53
CA LEU A 39 7.01 -0.16 22.31
C LEU A 39 5.72 -0.14 21.48
N ALA A 40 4.99 -1.24 21.44
CA ALA A 40 3.70 -1.29 20.76
C ALA A 40 2.69 -0.33 21.42
N LYS A 41 2.64 -0.31 22.74
CA LYS A 41 1.78 0.61 23.47
C LYS A 41 2.17 2.07 23.22
N LYS A 42 3.46 2.35 23.24
CA LYS A 42 3.98 3.70 22.96
C LYS A 42 3.63 4.14 21.55
N ALA A 43 3.87 3.27 20.55
CA ALA A 43 3.59 3.57 19.15
C ALA A 43 2.10 3.88 18.97
N LYS A 44 1.23 3.07 19.55
CA LYS A 44 -0.22 3.27 19.46
C LYS A 44 -0.63 4.60 20.09
N ARG A 45 -0.08 4.91 21.27
CA ARG A 45 -0.37 6.17 21.96
C ARG A 45 0.09 7.39 21.16
N LEU A 46 1.20 7.25 20.43
CA LEU A 46 1.78 8.34 19.65
C LEU A 46 1.21 8.40 18.22
N GLY A 47 0.17 7.63 17.93
CA GLY A 47 -0.52 7.75 16.65
C GLY A 47 0.00 6.84 15.54
N GLN A 48 0.74 5.78 15.90
CA GLN A 48 1.13 4.79 14.90
C GLN A 48 -0.10 4.28 14.16
N ALA A 49 0.04 4.10 12.84
CA ALA A 49 -1.05 3.66 11.99
C ALA A 49 -1.76 2.43 12.56
N SER A 50 -3.08 2.45 12.49
CA SER A 50 -3.91 1.36 12.97
C SER A 50 -3.75 0.11 12.12
N GLN A 51 -4.21 -1.02 12.66
CA GLN A 51 -4.22 -2.28 11.93
C GLN A 51 -4.99 -2.13 10.61
N GLY A 52 -4.41 -2.64 9.53
CA GLY A 52 -4.99 -2.55 8.20
C GLY A 52 -4.55 -1.34 7.39
N ALA A 53 -3.74 -0.44 7.98
CA ALA A 53 -3.21 0.70 7.23
C ALA A 53 -2.33 0.23 6.08
N PRO A 54 -2.44 0.87 4.90
CA PRO A 54 -1.69 0.46 3.71
C PRO A 54 -0.18 0.58 3.84
N ASP A 55 0.53 -0.15 2.98
CA ASP A 55 1.99 -0.21 2.99
C ASP A 55 2.66 1.01 2.38
N LEU A 56 2.04 1.63 1.38
CA LEU A 56 2.72 2.64 0.57
C LEU A 56 1.76 3.77 0.20
N PHE A 57 2.18 4.99 0.54
CA PHE A 57 1.46 6.22 0.19
C PHE A 57 2.34 7.04 -0.74
N ILE A 58 1.88 7.31 -1.95
CA ILE A 58 2.61 8.10 -2.94
C ILE A 58 1.90 9.44 -3.10
N PHE A 59 2.57 10.51 -2.68
CA PHE A 59 1.98 11.85 -2.61
C PHE A 59 2.13 12.58 -3.93
N HIS A 60 1.30 12.23 -4.88
CA HIS A 60 1.29 12.84 -6.20
C HIS A 60 -0.14 12.98 -6.70
N ASN A 61 -0.57 14.21 -6.89
CA ASN A 61 -1.88 14.51 -7.46
C ASN A 61 -1.75 14.43 -8.99
N ASN A 62 -2.48 13.50 -9.61
CA ASN A 62 -2.41 13.30 -11.05
C ASN A 62 -3.52 14.02 -11.83
N GLY A 63 -4.26 14.90 -11.15
CA GLY A 63 -5.37 15.64 -11.75
C GLY A 63 -6.71 14.94 -11.65
N ILE A 64 -6.71 13.65 -11.31
CA ILE A 64 -7.93 12.85 -11.12
C ILE A 64 -8.03 12.44 -9.65
N ASN A 65 -6.93 11.96 -9.09
CA ASN A 65 -6.84 11.54 -7.70
C ASN A 65 -5.77 12.35 -6.96
N THR A 66 -5.94 12.49 -5.65
CA THR A 66 -5.04 13.29 -4.81
C THR A 66 -3.74 12.57 -4.49
N MET A 67 -3.78 11.25 -4.43
CA MET A 67 -2.61 10.41 -4.16
C MET A 67 -2.88 8.98 -4.58
N LEU A 68 -1.82 8.19 -4.67
CA LEU A 68 -1.89 6.76 -4.91
C LEU A 68 -1.53 6.03 -3.62
N VAL A 69 -2.36 5.06 -3.24
CA VAL A 69 -2.13 4.25 -2.04
C VAL A 69 -2.18 2.78 -2.42
N ILE A 70 -1.17 2.03 -2.01
CA ILE A 70 -1.06 0.62 -2.39
C ILE A 70 -0.86 -0.25 -1.16
N GLU A 71 -1.67 -1.30 -1.05
CA GLU A 71 -1.45 -2.39 -0.11
C GLU A 71 -0.74 -3.51 -0.88
N LEU A 72 0.51 -3.75 -0.54
CA LEU A 72 1.34 -4.71 -1.25
C LEU A 72 1.09 -6.14 -0.76
N LYS A 73 0.98 -7.08 -1.68
CA LYS A 73 0.92 -8.51 -1.41
C LYS A 73 2.09 -9.20 -2.07
N ALA A 74 2.49 -10.35 -1.52
CA ALA A 74 3.54 -11.15 -2.13
C ALA A 74 3.12 -11.61 -3.53
N GLU A 75 4.12 -11.91 -4.37
CA GLU A 75 3.89 -12.44 -5.70
C GLU A 75 2.98 -13.67 -5.64
N GLY A 76 1.94 -13.68 -6.44
CA GLY A 76 1.00 -14.79 -6.52
C GLY A 76 -0.06 -14.83 -5.42
N VAL A 77 0.01 -13.93 -4.44
CA VAL A 77 -1.01 -13.85 -3.38
C VAL A 77 -2.12 -12.92 -3.85
N ASN A 78 -3.31 -13.48 -4.07
CA ASN A 78 -4.46 -12.71 -4.54
C ASN A 78 -5.46 -12.52 -3.40
N PRO A 79 -5.79 -11.27 -3.03
CA PRO A 79 -6.77 -11.03 -1.96
C PRO A 79 -8.22 -11.33 -2.39
N PHE A 80 -8.46 -11.55 -3.68
CA PHE A 80 -9.80 -11.78 -4.21
C PHE A 80 -10.03 -13.23 -4.60
N LYS A 81 -11.29 -13.68 -4.50
CA LYS A 81 -11.73 -14.97 -4.99
C LYS A 81 -11.86 -14.93 -6.52
N VAL A 82 -12.00 -16.10 -7.13
CA VAL A 82 -12.21 -16.23 -8.58
C VAL A 82 -13.39 -15.38 -9.07
N ASN A 83 -14.44 -15.26 -8.25
CA ASN A 83 -15.64 -14.47 -8.60
C ASN A 83 -15.44 -12.97 -8.37
N GLY A 84 -14.25 -12.51 -8.03
CA GLY A 84 -13.96 -11.09 -7.81
C GLY A 84 -14.26 -10.57 -6.41
N MET A 85 -14.87 -11.37 -5.54
CA MET A 85 -15.15 -10.95 -4.18
C MET A 85 -13.93 -11.11 -3.28
N LEU A 86 -13.83 -10.24 -2.26
CA LEU A 86 -12.73 -10.32 -1.30
C LEU A 86 -12.77 -11.65 -0.55
N LYS A 87 -11.60 -12.26 -0.35
CA LYS A 87 -11.50 -13.48 0.45
C LYS A 87 -11.91 -13.21 1.89
N THR A 88 -12.51 -14.20 2.53
CA THR A 88 -12.98 -14.11 3.91
C THR A 88 -11.81 -14.18 4.88
N ASN A 89 -11.41 -13.02 5.41
CA ASN A 89 -10.26 -12.89 6.30
C ASN A 89 -10.36 -11.53 7.00
N GLU A 90 -10.29 -11.53 8.33
CA GLU A 90 -10.42 -10.27 9.10
C GLU A 90 -9.34 -9.25 8.75
N HIS A 91 -8.13 -9.71 8.52
CA HIS A 91 -7.02 -8.82 8.16
C HIS A 91 -7.27 -8.16 6.79
N LEU A 92 -7.67 -8.95 5.80
CA LEU A 92 -8.02 -8.43 4.47
C LEU A 92 -9.22 -7.49 4.53
N LYS A 93 -10.19 -7.81 5.37
CA LYS A 93 -11.36 -6.95 5.56
C LYS A 93 -10.95 -5.57 6.06
N LYS A 94 -10.09 -5.50 7.07
CA LYS A 94 -9.60 -4.23 7.61
C LYS A 94 -8.79 -3.46 6.57
N GLN A 95 -7.95 -4.16 5.82
CA GLN A 95 -7.18 -3.54 4.74
C GLN A 95 -8.09 -2.98 3.67
N SER A 96 -9.10 -3.74 3.25
CA SER A 96 -10.05 -3.31 2.25
C SER A 96 -10.87 -2.11 2.72
N GLU A 97 -11.30 -2.11 3.97
CA GLU A 97 -12.04 -0.99 4.55
C GLU A 97 -11.19 0.28 4.58
N TYR A 98 -9.91 0.15 4.88
CA TYR A 98 -9.01 1.29 4.90
C TYR A 98 -8.82 1.87 3.49
N LEU A 99 -8.61 1.00 2.50
CA LEU A 99 -8.48 1.43 1.11
C LEU A 99 -9.76 2.12 0.62
N TYR A 100 -10.92 1.60 1.01
CA TYR A 100 -12.19 2.22 0.66
C TYR A 100 -12.32 3.62 1.27
N TYR A 101 -11.96 3.76 2.53
CA TYR A 101 -11.96 5.08 3.20
C TYR A 101 -11.11 6.08 2.43
N LEU A 102 -9.89 5.67 2.04
CA LEU A 102 -8.98 6.54 1.31
C LEU A 102 -9.51 6.89 -0.08
N THR A 103 -10.17 5.94 -0.73
CA THR A 103 -10.83 6.19 -2.03
C THR A 103 -11.87 7.29 -1.89
N GLU A 104 -12.64 7.27 -0.81
CA GLU A 104 -13.63 8.31 -0.54
C GLU A 104 -12.97 9.68 -0.27
N GLN A 105 -11.72 9.69 0.16
CA GLN A 105 -10.97 10.93 0.39
C GLN A 105 -10.26 11.43 -0.88
N GLY A 106 -10.50 10.81 -2.02
CA GLY A 106 -9.93 11.24 -3.29
C GLY A 106 -8.67 10.51 -3.73
N ALA A 107 -8.22 9.53 -2.98
CA ALA A 107 -7.06 8.73 -3.36
C ALA A 107 -7.44 7.66 -4.38
N PHE A 108 -6.47 7.19 -5.15
CA PHE A 108 -6.58 5.92 -5.85
C PHE A 108 -5.94 4.88 -4.94
N ALA A 109 -6.75 4.02 -4.35
CA ALA A 109 -6.29 3.08 -3.34
C ALA A 109 -6.60 1.64 -3.78
N SER A 110 -5.59 0.77 -3.76
CA SER A 110 -5.72 -0.57 -4.31
C SER A 110 -4.73 -1.55 -3.68
N PHE A 111 -5.07 -2.84 -3.73
CA PHE A 111 -4.11 -3.91 -3.54
C PHE A 111 -3.25 -4.05 -4.78
N ALA A 112 -2.03 -4.55 -4.61
CA ALA A 112 -1.19 -4.99 -5.73
C ALA A 112 -0.43 -6.24 -5.30
N SER A 113 -0.50 -7.29 -6.11
CA SER A 113 0.15 -8.57 -5.83
C SER A 113 1.44 -8.66 -6.65
N GLY A 114 2.57 -8.61 -5.96
CA GLY A 114 3.89 -8.65 -6.59
C GLY A 114 4.36 -7.29 -7.10
N ALA A 115 5.67 -7.21 -7.33
CA ALA A 115 6.29 -5.94 -7.73
C ALA A 115 5.85 -5.47 -9.12
N ASN A 116 5.69 -6.41 -10.07
CA ASN A 116 5.30 -6.03 -11.43
C ASN A 116 3.93 -5.37 -11.48
N GLU A 117 2.97 -5.92 -10.74
CA GLU A 117 1.62 -5.34 -10.67
C GLU A 117 1.65 -3.96 -10.02
N ALA A 118 2.41 -3.81 -8.94
CA ALA A 118 2.55 -2.53 -8.24
C ALA A 118 3.21 -1.49 -9.14
N ILE A 119 4.27 -1.85 -9.85
CA ILE A 119 4.99 -0.94 -10.76
C ILE A 119 4.07 -0.51 -11.92
N LYS A 120 3.32 -1.45 -12.48
CA LYS A 120 2.36 -1.13 -13.54
C LYS A 120 1.30 -0.15 -13.06
N LEU A 121 0.82 -0.35 -11.85
CA LEU A 121 -0.16 0.55 -11.23
C LEU A 121 0.44 1.96 -11.04
N ILE A 122 1.67 2.04 -10.55
CA ILE A 122 2.37 3.31 -10.37
C ILE A 122 2.51 4.03 -11.71
N ASP A 123 3.02 3.34 -12.73
CA ASP A 123 3.23 3.94 -14.03
C ASP A 123 1.92 4.43 -14.65
N THR A 124 0.86 3.64 -14.56
CA THR A 124 -0.46 4.04 -15.06
C THR A 124 -0.95 5.29 -14.33
N TYR A 125 -0.80 5.33 -13.01
CA TYR A 125 -1.21 6.47 -12.21
C TYR A 125 -0.46 7.74 -12.61
N MET A 126 0.85 7.63 -12.80
CA MET A 126 1.70 8.77 -13.15
C MET A 126 1.45 9.27 -14.57
N GLN A 127 1.14 8.36 -15.50
CA GLN A 127 0.88 8.73 -16.89
C GLN A 127 -0.39 9.57 -17.06
N LEU A 128 -1.36 9.41 -16.19
CA LEU A 128 -2.59 10.21 -16.23
C LEU A 128 -2.30 11.68 -16.02
N ASP A 129 -1.23 12.01 -15.33
CA ASP A 129 -0.81 13.39 -15.07
C ASP A 129 -0.07 14.00 -16.25
N ALA A 130 0.39 13.18 -17.20
CA ALA A 130 1.20 13.65 -18.33
C ALA A 130 0.41 14.45 -19.37
N LYS A 131 -0.87 14.63 -19.14
CA LYS A 131 -1.74 15.43 -19.98
C LYS A 131 -1.96 16.79 -19.35
#